data_665169bf6a37d4dd7e12587d23a2bd74
#
_entry.id   665169bf6a37d4dd7e12587d23a2bd74
#
_cell.length_a   1.000
_cell.length_b   1.000
_cell.length_c   1.000
_cell.angle_alpha   90.00
_cell.angle_beta   90.00
_cell.angle_gamma   90.00
#
_symmetry.space_group_name_H-M   'P 1'
#
loop_
_entity.id
_entity.type
_entity.pdbx_description
1 polymer ?
#
loop_
_entity_poly.entity_id
_entity_poly.type
_entity_poly.pdbx_seq_one_letter_code
_entity_poly.pdbx_strand_id
1 'polypeptide(L)'
;VFMPPVSTNLADHGYVTDDLVDHYRARAKGGVGLIITEVVTVEPTYTYLPGDMCCYDDTFIPGWEKLAAAVHEYGCKIMPQLFHPAYMAFNIPGTPRLIAPSFVGPSYAREAPRPITVDEIHELTHQFGDAAVRMQKAGVDGVEVHAAHAHGMLGGFLTPLYNKRTDEYGGSLDARMRFLLEVIAEIRERCGKDFIIDVRISGDEYTDGGLTLNDMIYVSRRLEKAGVDMIHVSGGTTIKRGSAIPAAGTQQASHAACSREIKKHVNIPVATVGRINEAWISEELIDDVAADICMMGRANLCDAEFCNKAAAGNADDIRPCIGCLRCLNGNMFGNRIYCTVNPDVERDEA
;
A
#
# COMPACT_ATOMS: atom_id res chain seq x y z
N VAL A 1 -13.27 8.39 -5.81
CA VAL A 1 -11.90 8.62 -5.31
C VAL A 1 -11.66 7.78 -4.07
N PHE A 2 -10.51 7.10 -4.03
CA PHE A 2 -10.04 6.35 -2.87
C PHE A 2 -8.75 6.97 -2.34
N MET A 3 -8.48 6.80 -1.04
CA MET A 3 -7.20 7.21 -0.43
C MET A 3 -6.24 6.02 -0.39
N PRO A 4 -5.08 6.08 -1.07
CA PRO A 4 -4.07 5.02 -1.01
C PRO A 4 -3.24 5.11 0.27
N PRO A 5 -2.47 4.05 0.60
CA PRO A 5 -1.57 4.03 1.75
C PRO A 5 -0.57 5.19 1.76
N VAL A 6 -0.52 5.89 2.88
CA VAL A 6 0.50 6.89 3.19
C VAL A 6 0.88 6.77 4.65
N SER A 7 2.13 6.44 4.95
CA SER A 7 2.61 6.31 6.34
C SER A 7 2.46 7.63 7.09
N THR A 8 1.92 7.58 8.30
CA THR A 8 1.65 8.74 9.14
C THR A 8 2.58 8.84 10.36
N ASN A 9 3.10 7.71 10.84
CA ASN A 9 3.79 7.57 12.13
C ASN A 9 2.93 8.09 13.31
N LEU A 10 1.61 7.89 13.25
CA LEU A 10 0.69 8.31 14.30
C LEU A 10 0.33 7.17 15.26
N ALA A 11 0.66 5.92 14.95
CA ALA A 11 0.47 4.81 15.87
C ALA A 11 1.48 4.85 17.02
N ASP A 12 1.11 4.29 18.15
CA ASP A 12 1.98 4.15 19.32
C ASP A 12 2.20 2.67 19.64
N HIS A 13 3.46 2.22 19.51
CA HIS A 13 3.82 0.80 19.70
C HIS A 13 2.95 -0.18 18.91
N GLY A 14 2.53 0.20 17.69
CA GLY A 14 1.65 -0.59 16.83
C GLY A 14 0.16 -0.41 17.09
N TYR A 15 -0.22 0.27 18.17
CA TYR A 15 -1.62 0.51 18.51
C TYR A 15 -2.18 1.74 17.81
N VAL A 16 -3.44 1.65 17.42
CA VAL A 16 -4.22 2.78 16.89
C VAL A 16 -4.39 3.84 17.98
N THR A 17 -3.98 5.07 17.70
CA THR A 17 -4.15 6.24 18.58
C THR A 17 -5.40 7.05 18.24
N ASP A 18 -5.81 7.96 19.12
CA ASP A 18 -6.89 8.89 18.82
C ASP A 18 -6.53 9.82 17.65
N ASP A 19 -5.30 10.30 17.59
CA ASP A 19 -4.80 11.12 16.47
C ASP A 19 -4.93 10.38 15.12
N LEU A 20 -4.66 9.06 15.09
CA LEU A 20 -4.80 8.25 13.89
C LEU A 20 -6.28 8.07 13.50
N VAL A 21 -7.15 7.87 14.49
CA VAL A 21 -8.60 7.80 14.26
C VAL A 21 -9.10 9.12 13.66
N ASP A 22 -8.72 10.25 14.25
CA ASP A 22 -9.13 11.58 13.77
C ASP A 22 -8.59 11.88 12.37
N HIS A 23 -7.33 11.48 12.11
CA HIS A 23 -6.73 11.60 10.78
C HIS A 23 -7.57 10.90 9.69
N TYR A 24 -7.97 9.65 9.89
CA TYR A 24 -8.74 8.91 8.90
C TYR A 24 -10.23 9.31 8.89
N ARG A 25 -10.80 9.63 10.05
CA ARG A 25 -12.17 10.15 10.16
C ARG A 25 -12.36 11.43 9.34
N ALA A 26 -11.42 12.37 9.41
CA ALA A 26 -11.48 13.62 8.65
C ALA A 26 -11.59 13.36 7.13
N ARG A 27 -10.84 12.41 6.58
CA ARG A 27 -10.88 12.04 5.17
C ARG A 27 -12.17 11.31 4.80
N ALA A 28 -12.66 10.43 5.66
CA ALA A 28 -13.96 9.78 5.48
C ALA A 28 -15.09 10.81 5.43
N LYS A 29 -15.13 11.75 6.38
CA LYS A 29 -16.05 12.89 6.42
C LYS A 29 -15.92 13.77 5.17
N GLY A 30 -14.71 13.90 4.65
CA GLY A 30 -14.38 14.66 3.44
C GLY A 30 -14.82 14.00 2.12
N GLY A 31 -15.50 12.84 2.17
CA GLY A 31 -16.14 12.22 1.01
C GLY A 31 -15.30 11.18 0.27
N VAL A 32 -14.21 10.70 0.87
CA VAL A 32 -13.45 9.55 0.33
C VAL A 32 -14.29 8.28 0.39
N GLY A 33 -14.36 7.50 -0.70
CA GLY A 33 -15.20 6.30 -0.76
C GLY A 33 -14.57 5.06 -0.10
N LEU A 34 -13.25 4.94 -0.15
CA LEU A 34 -12.47 3.91 0.52
C LEU A 34 -11.14 4.50 0.97
N ILE A 35 -10.73 4.17 2.18
CA ILE A 35 -9.40 4.44 2.73
C ILE A 35 -8.63 3.13 2.83
N ILE A 36 -7.50 3.04 2.11
CA ILE A 36 -6.49 2.03 2.38
C ILE A 36 -5.49 2.67 3.33
N THR A 37 -5.38 2.14 4.55
CA THR A 37 -4.50 2.72 5.56
C THR A 37 -3.04 2.54 5.18
N GLU A 38 -2.14 3.19 5.91
CA GLU A 38 -0.70 2.94 5.81
C GLU A 38 -0.36 1.45 5.97
N VAL A 39 0.90 1.10 5.75
CA VAL A 39 1.39 -0.28 5.94
C VAL A 39 1.13 -0.75 7.37
N VAL A 40 0.71 -2.01 7.50
CA VAL A 40 0.37 -2.67 8.77
C VAL A 40 1.21 -3.92 8.91
N THR A 41 1.97 -3.98 9.98
CA THR A 41 2.93 -5.07 10.23
C THR A 41 2.21 -6.35 10.65
N VAL A 42 2.48 -7.45 9.95
CA VAL A 42 1.81 -8.76 10.10
C VAL A 42 2.54 -9.74 11.04
N GLU A 43 3.77 -9.41 11.46
CA GLU A 43 4.59 -10.25 12.35
C GLU A 43 5.42 -9.38 13.32
N PRO A 44 5.79 -9.87 14.53
CA PRO A 44 6.32 -9.02 15.59
C PRO A 44 7.81 -8.65 15.47
N THR A 45 8.58 -9.35 14.63
CA THR A 45 10.06 -9.26 14.65
C THR A 45 10.59 -8.05 13.89
N TYR A 46 9.94 -7.69 12.79
CA TYR A 46 10.44 -6.69 11.84
C TYR A 46 9.41 -5.57 11.65
N THR A 47 9.72 -4.38 12.15
CA THR A 47 8.90 -3.16 11.98
C THR A 47 9.47 -2.31 10.86
N TYR A 48 8.62 -1.70 10.04
CA TYR A 48 9.06 -0.82 8.95
C TYR A 48 9.40 0.57 9.46
N LEU A 49 8.46 1.24 10.15
CA LEU A 49 8.67 2.52 10.81
C LEU A 49 8.20 2.44 12.27
N PRO A 50 8.78 3.25 13.18
CA PRO A 50 8.44 3.19 14.61
C PRO A 50 6.96 3.45 14.93
N GLY A 51 6.29 4.24 14.11
CA GLY A 51 4.89 4.63 14.28
C GLY A 51 3.92 3.93 13.35
N ASP A 52 4.29 2.79 12.75
CA ASP A 52 3.38 1.98 11.94
C ASP A 52 2.42 1.17 12.82
N MET A 53 1.21 0.94 12.31
CA MET A 53 0.23 0.05 12.95
C MET A 53 0.64 -1.42 12.83
N CYS A 54 0.14 -2.23 13.78
CA CYS A 54 0.34 -3.67 13.78
C CYS A 54 -1.00 -4.42 13.78
N CYS A 55 -0.95 -5.71 13.33
CA CYS A 55 -2.10 -6.62 13.37
C CYS A 55 -1.70 -8.08 13.62
N TYR A 56 -0.50 -8.31 14.14
CA TYR A 56 0.02 -9.65 14.40
C TYR A 56 -0.50 -10.30 15.70
N ASP A 57 -1.21 -9.57 16.54
CA ASP A 57 -1.75 -10.04 17.81
C ASP A 57 -3.18 -9.54 18.02
N ASP A 58 -3.99 -10.32 18.76
CA ASP A 58 -5.40 -9.99 19.01
C ASP A 58 -5.58 -8.72 19.88
N THR A 59 -4.55 -8.30 20.61
CA THR A 59 -4.56 -7.06 21.41
C THR A 59 -4.70 -5.79 20.56
N PHE A 60 -4.41 -5.86 19.25
CA PHE A 60 -4.60 -4.74 18.33
C PHE A 60 -6.05 -4.57 17.86
N ILE A 61 -6.89 -5.64 17.94
CA ILE A 61 -8.27 -5.64 17.42
C ILE A 61 -9.10 -4.45 17.94
N PRO A 62 -9.14 -4.14 19.25
CA PRO A 62 -10.01 -3.05 19.74
C PRO A 62 -9.69 -1.68 19.15
N GLY A 63 -8.41 -1.39 18.88
CA GLY A 63 -8.01 -0.15 18.22
C GLY A 63 -8.51 -0.08 16.78
N TRP A 64 -8.41 -1.19 16.05
CA TRP A 64 -8.93 -1.31 14.69
C TRP A 64 -10.45 -1.24 14.61
N GLU A 65 -11.19 -1.83 15.58
CA GLU A 65 -12.65 -1.69 15.69
C GLU A 65 -13.05 -0.22 15.83
N LYS A 66 -12.36 0.53 16.71
CA LYS A 66 -12.58 1.96 16.89
C LYS A 66 -12.33 2.74 15.60
N LEU A 67 -11.24 2.46 14.91
CA LEU A 67 -10.88 3.11 13.66
C LEU A 67 -11.90 2.79 12.55
N ALA A 68 -12.27 1.53 12.38
CA ALA A 68 -13.26 1.11 11.38
C ALA A 68 -14.61 1.78 11.62
N ALA A 69 -15.09 1.80 12.87
CA ALA A 69 -16.34 2.45 13.23
C ALA A 69 -16.33 3.96 12.91
N ALA A 70 -15.23 4.66 13.19
CA ALA A 70 -15.08 6.08 12.93
C ALA A 70 -15.11 6.43 11.42
N VAL A 71 -14.55 5.55 10.59
CA VAL A 71 -14.56 5.70 9.13
C VAL A 71 -15.94 5.36 8.55
N HIS A 72 -16.55 4.28 9.03
CA HIS A 72 -17.86 3.83 8.60
C HIS A 72 -19.00 4.82 8.94
N GLU A 73 -18.84 5.66 9.96
CA GLU A 73 -19.81 6.72 10.33
C GLU A 73 -20.17 7.60 9.13
N TYR A 74 -19.25 7.80 8.21
CA TYR A 74 -19.43 8.62 7.00
C TYR A 74 -19.68 7.81 5.73
N GLY A 75 -19.97 6.50 5.85
CA GLY A 75 -20.21 5.63 4.70
C GLY A 75 -18.95 5.27 3.91
N CYS A 76 -17.79 5.69 4.37
CA CYS A 76 -16.49 5.34 3.79
C CYS A 76 -16.10 3.93 4.20
N LYS A 77 -15.45 3.18 3.29
CA LYS A 77 -14.88 1.87 3.55
C LYS A 77 -13.43 1.96 4.03
N ILE A 78 -12.94 0.93 4.73
CA ILE A 78 -11.57 0.90 5.24
C ILE A 78 -10.92 -0.46 5.05
N MET A 79 -9.66 -0.46 4.60
CA MET A 79 -8.82 -1.64 4.41
C MET A 79 -7.40 -1.36 4.91
N PRO A 80 -6.80 -2.21 5.76
CA PRO A 80 -5.38 -2.13 6.08
C PRO A 80 -4.51 -2.60 4.91
N GLN A 81 -3.34 -1.97 4.70
CA GLN A 81 -2.32 -2.51 3.79
C GLN A 81 -1.42 -3.48 4.55
N LEU A 82 -1.61 -4.78 4.37
CA LEU A 82 -0.79 -5.81 4.99
C LEU A 82 0.62 -5.82 4.39
N PHE A 83 1.63 -5.82 5.27
CA PHE A 83 3.01 -5.64 4.88
C PHE A 83 4.00 -6.38 5.78
N HIS A 84 5.07 -6.88 5.16
CA HIS A 84 6.27 -7.33 5.86
C HIS A 84 7.49 -6.60 5.27
N PRO A 85 8.24 -5.84 6.08
CA PRO A 85 9.29 -4.94 5.60
C PRO A 85 10.52 -5.63 5.02
N ALA A 86 10.79 -6.89 5.39
CA ALA A 86 11.97 -7.64 4.93
C ALA A 86 13.29 -6.90 5.23
N TYR A 87 14.13 -6.74 4.20
CA TYR A 87 15.40 -6.00 4.26
C TYR A 87 15.25 -4.49 4.50
N MET A 88 14.03 -3.98 4.53
CA MET A 88 13.73 -2.56 4.78
C MET A 88 13.28 -2.29 6.21
N ALA A 89 13.24 -3.32 7.05
CA ALA A 89 12.88 -3.15 8.45
C ALA A 89 13.77 -2.13 9.15
N PHE A 90 13.15 -1.36 10.04
CA PHE A 90 13.88 -0.42 10.89
C PHE A 90 14.80 -1.20 11.83
N ASN A 91 16.08 -0.93 11.73
CA ASN A 91 17.10 -1.67 12.51
C ASN A 91 17.15 -1.11 13.95
N ILE A 92 16.34 -1.68 14.82
CA ILE A 92 16.35 -1.40 16.26
C ILE A 92 17.40 -2.30 16.92
N PRO A 93 18.14 -1.82 17.93
CA PRO A 93 19.05 -2.67 18.69
C PRO A 93 18.36 -3.94 19.22
N GLY A 94 18.88 -5.11 18.90
CA GLY A 94 18.30 -6.40 19.24
C GLY A 94 17.45 -7.05 18.14
N THR A 95 17.14 -6.34 17.04
CA THR A 95 16.48 -6.96 15.88
C THR A 95 17.41 -8.03 15.27
N PRO A 96 16.91 -9.24 14.99
CA PRO A 96 17.67 -10.27 14.28
C PRO A 96 18.14 -9.77 12.91
N ARG A 97 19.13 -10.47 12.33
CA ARG A 97 19.58 -10.18 10.98
C ARG A 97 18.41 -10.12 10.01
N LEU A 98 18.32 -9.05 9.23
CA LEU A 98 17.25 -8.81 8.27
C LEU A 98 17.13 -9.98 7.29
N ILE A 99 15.92 -10.27 6.88
CA ILE A 99 15.58 -11.31 5.92
C ILE A 99 15.18 -10.71 4.56
N ALA A 100 15.42 -11.47 3.50
CA ALA A 100 15.06 -11.08 2.14
C ALA A 100 14.84 -12.32 1.28
N PRO A 101 14.34 -12.20 0.05
CA PRO A 101 14.28 -13.34 -0.88
C PRO A 101 15.65 -13.99 -1.10
N SER A 102 16.73 -13.19 -1.15
CA SER A 102 18.10 -13.60 -1.43
C SER A 102 19.11 -12.75 -0.64
N PHE A 103 20.40 -13.05 -0.75
CA PHE A 103 21.49 -12.22 -0.18
C PHE A 103 21.64 -10.83 -0.81
N VAL A 104 20.67 -10.39 -1.59
CA VAL A 104 20.66 -9.10 -2.28
C VAL A 104 19.73 -8.16 -1.54
N GLY A 105 20.25 -7.01 -1.17
CA GLY A 105 19.49 -5.92 -0.55
C GLY A 105 19.88 -4.57 -1.15
N PRO A 106 19.21 -3.49 -0.77
CA PRO A 106 19.52 -2.16 -1.25
C PRO A 106 20.92 -1.73 -0.78
N SER A 107 21.57 -0.87 -1.56
CA SER A 107 22.94 -0.40 -1.30
C SER A 107 23.12 0.36 0.03
N TYR A 108 22.03 0.82 0.64
CA TYR A 108 22.03 1.50 1.94
C TYR A 108 21.87 0.55 3.14
N ALA A 109 21.66 -0.75 2.91
CA ALA A 109 21.59 -1.73 3.99
C ALA A 109 22.95 -1.84 4.69
N ARG A 110 22.96 -1.76 6.02
CA ARG A 110 24.19 -1.85 6.83
C ARG A 110 24.84 -3.23 6.78
N GLU A 111 24.01 -4.25 6.60
CA GLU A 111 24.40 -5.64 6.51
C GLU A 111 23.58 -6.33 5.41
N ALA A 112 24.22 -7.24 4.65
CA ALA A 112 23.50 -8.05 3.68
C ALA A 112 22.46 -8.90 4.40
N PRO A 113 21.18 -8.86 3.97
CA PRO A 113 20.13 -9.68 4.56
C PRO A 113 20.45 -11.17 4.38
N ARG A 114 19.91 -12.04 5.23
CA ARG A 114 19.92 -13.47 4.95
C ARG A 114 18.70 -13.85 4.08
N PRO A 115 18.81 -14.88 3.22
CA PRO A 115 17.64 -15.45 2.58
C PRO A 115 16.67 -16.01 3.62
N ILE A 116 15.39 -15.76 3.43
CA ILE A 116 14.33 -16.44 4.17
C ILE A 116 14.28 -17.91 3.73
N THR A 117 14.09 -18.84 4.67
CA THR A 117 13.93 -20.26 4.37
C THR A 117 12.53 -20.58 3.85
N VAL A 118 12.32 -21.76 3.27
CA VAL A 118 10.99 -22.20 2.82
C VAL A 118 10.03 -22.36 4.00
N ASP A 119 10.49 -22.92 5.12
CA ASP A 119 9.67 -23.03 6.33
C ASP A 119 9.22 -21.68 6.87
N GLU A 120 10.11 -20.67 6.84
CA GLU A 120 9.77 -19.29 7.22
C GLU A 120 8.81 -18.63 6.21
N ILE A 121 8.87 -19.00 4.93
CA ILE A 121 7.88 -18.53 3.93
C ILE A 121 6.49 -19.07 4.26
N HIS A 122 6.39 -20.34 4.59
CA HIS A 122 5.11 -20.95 5.00
C HIS A 122 4.57 -20.32 6.29
N GLU A 123 5.43 -20.13 7.29
CA GLU A 123 5.04 -19.45 8.54
C GLU A 123 4.55 -18.02 8.27
N LEU A 124 5.27 -17.25 7.44
CA LEU A 124 4.86 -15.90 7.11
C LEU A 124 3.55 -15.87 6.29
N THR A 125 3.31 -16.89 5.43
CA THR A 125 2.03 -17.06 4.73
C THR A 125 0.88 -17.16 5.73
N HIS A 126 1.02 -18.01 6.76
CA HIS A 126 0.03 -18.15 7.83
C HIS A 126 -0.15 -16.86 8.63
N GLN A 127 0.92 -16.14 8.92
CA GLN A 127 0.86 -14.84 9.62
C GLN A 127 0.08 -13.78 8.84
N PHE A 128 0.20 -13.72 7.51
CA PHE A 128 -0.67 -12.88 6.65
C PHE A 128 -2.14 -13.29 6.77
N GLY A 129 -2.43 -14.60 6.78
CA GLY A 129 -3.78 -15.11 7.01
C GLY A 129 -4.33 -14.76 8.38
N ASP A 130 -3.52 -14.93 9.44
CA ASP A 130 -3.88 -14.53 10.81
C ASP A 130 -4.19 -13.03 10.92
N ALA A 131 -3.35 -12.19 10.30
CA ALA A 131 -3.55 -10.75 10.24
C ALA A 131 -4.87 -10.40 9.55
N ALA A 132 -5.17 -11.00 8.39
CA ALA A 132 -6.43 -10.78 7.68
C ALA A 132 -7.66 -11.18 8.51
N VAL A 133 -7.61 -12.33 9.21
CA VAL A 133 -8.69 -12.79 10.11
C VAL A 133 -8.90 -11.80 11.27
N ARG A 134 -7.83 -11.26 11.87
CA ARG A 134 -7.95 -10.22 12.91
C ARG A 134 -8.59 -8.95 12.37
N MET A 135 -8.20 -8.53 11.18
CA MET A 135 -8.79 -7.35 10.53
C MET A 135 -10.26 -7.57 10.19
N GLN A 136 -10.63 -8.77 9.72
CA GLN A 136 -12.03 -9.12 9.51
C GLN A 136 -12.84 -9.08 10.82
N LYS A 137 -12.28 -9.62 11.93
CA LYS A 137 -12.90 -9.52 13.26
C LYS A 137 -13.07 -8.07 13.73
N ALA A 138 -12.12 -7.20 13.42
CA ALA A 138 -12.19 -5.78 13.72
C ALA A 138 -13.20 -4.99 12.86
N GLY A 139 -13.85 -5.65 11.91
CA GLY A 139 -14.92 -5.06 11.11
C GLY A 139 -14.45 -4.21 9.93
N VAL A 140 -13.18 -4.34 9.48
CA VAL A 140 -12.74 -3.71 8.24
C VAL A 140 -13.32 -4.43 7.01
N ASP A 141 -13.41 -3.75 5.87
CA ASP A 141 -14.10 -4.23 4.68
C ASP A 141 -13.27 -5.20 3.82
N GLY A 142 -11.96 -5.25 4.04
CA GLY A 142 -11.02 -6.09 3.29
C GLY A 142 -9.59 -5.78 3.68
N VAL A 143 -8.64 -6.24 2.87
CA VAL A 143 -7.20 -5.95 3.02
C VAL A 143 -6.58 -5.63 1.67
N GLU A 144 -5.57 -4.75 1.67
CA GLU A 144 -4.65 -4.61 0.55
C GLU A 144 -3.36 -5.36 0.85
N VAL A 145 -2.91 -6.22 -0.07
CA VAL A 145 -1.62 -6.92 0.02
C VAL A 145 -0.57 -6.14 -0.77
N HIS A 146 0.50 -5.69 -0.09
CA HIS A 146 1.54 -4.89 -0.73
C HIS A 146 2.55 -5.76 -1.48
N ALA A 147 2.56 -5.69 -2.82
CA ALA A 147 3.50 -6.40 -3.69
C ALA A 147 4.17 -5.48 -4.73
N ALA A 148 4.29 -4.18 -4.43
CA ALA A 148 4.79 -3.16 -5.36
C ALA A 148 6.22 -2.70 -5.04
N HIS A 149 6.83 -1.95 -5.96
CA HIS A 149 8.04 -1.13 -5.80
C HIS A 149 9.33 -1.89 -5.52
N ALA A 150 9.39 -3.21 -5.78
CA ALA A 150 10.46 -4.06 -5.27
C ALA A 150 10.64 -3.85 -3.76
N HIS A 151 9.54 -3.69 -3.01
CA HIS A 151 9.51 -3.20 -1.64
C HIS A 151 8.94 -4.26 -0.70
N GLY A 152 9.54 -4.42 0.48
CA GLY A 152 9.14 -5.43 1.43
C GLY A 152 9.33 -6.87 0.93
N MET A 153 8.67 -7.81 1.60
CA MET A 153 8.88 -9.23 1.32
C MET A 153 8.24 -9.63 -0.02
N LEU A 154 6.96 -9.40 -0.21
CA LEU A 154 6.23 -9.87 -1.41
C LEU A 154 6.68 -9.16 -2.67
N GLY A 155 6.86 -7.83 -2.64
CA GLY A 155 7.43 -7.08 -3.77
C GLY A 155 8.87 -7.50 -4.09
N GLY A 156 9.65 -7.82 -3.04
CA GLY A 156 11.01 -8.33 -3.20
C GLY A 156 11.06 -9.72 -3.81
N PHE A 157 10.09 -10.61 -3.52
CA PHE A 157 9.99 -11.93 -4.16
C PHE A 157 9.61 -11.83 -5.63
N LEU A 158 8.70 -10.94 -5.96
CA LEU A 158 8.16 -10.79 -7.32
C LEU A 158 9.24 -10.29 -8.29
N THR A 159 10.04 -9.30 -7.87
CA THR A 159 11.07 -8.70 -8.73
C THR A 159 12.29 -9.59 -8.95
N PRO A 160 12.80 -9.70 -10.18
CA PRO A 160 14.08 -10.36 -10.45
C PRO A 160 15.28 -9.56 -9.93
N LEU A 161 15.11 -8.29 -9.54
CA LEU A 161 16.18 -7.46 -8.99
C LEU A 161 16.71 -8.02 -7.67
N TYR A 162 15.80 -8.48 -6.80
CA TYR A 162 16.13 -9.00 -5.46
C TYR A 162 15.95 -10.51 -5.30
N ASN A 163 15.08 -11.13 -6.10
CA ASN A 163 14.88 -12.58 -6.04
C ASN A 163 15.86 -13.32 -6.96
N LYS A 164 16.93 -13.85 -6.38
CA LYS A 164 17.96 -14.67 -7.03
C LYS A 164 17.90 -16.12 -6.58
N ARG A 165 16.76 -16.57 -6.05
CA ARG A 165 16.56 -17.95 -5.59
C ARG A 165 16.57 -18.94 -6.77
N THR A 166 16.95 -20.17 -6.45
CA THR A 166 16.98 -21.30 -7.40
C THR A 166 16.06 -22.45 -7.02
N ASP A 167 15.29 -22.25 -5.93
CA ASP A 167 14.24 -23.16 -5.48
C ASP A 167 12.88 -22.80 -6.14
N GLU A 168 11.79 -23.40 -5.63
CA GLU A 168 10.43 -23.24 -6.15
C GLU A 168 9.86 -21.81 -6.03
N TYR A 169 10.54 -20.91 -5.32
CA TYR A 169 10.16 -19.49 -5.14
C TYR A 169 11.01 -18.53 -5.99
N GLY A 170 11.88 -19.03 -6.88
CA GLY A 170 12.78 -18.22 -7.68
C GLY A 170 12.88 -18.63 -9.15
N GLY A 171 13.66 -17.88 -9.93
CA GLY A 171 13.88 -18.12 -11.36
C GLY A 171 12.74 -17.58 -12.23
N SER A 172 11.76 -18.40 -12.65
CA SER A 172 10.67 -17.96 -13.52
C SER A 172 9.72 -16.97 -12.84
N LEU A 173 8.97 -16.20 -13.62
CA LEU A 173 7.97 -15.28 -13.07
C LEU A 173 6.91 -16.04 -12.26
N ASP A 174 6.45 -17.20 -12.70
CA ASP A 174 5.52 -18.04 -11.96
C ASP A 174 6.08 -18.46 -10.59
N ALA A 175 7.35 -18.86 -10.53
CA ALA A 175 7.99 -19.23 -9.29
C ALA A 175 8.14 -18.01 -8.34
N ARG A 176 8.48 -16.84 -8.86
CA ARG A 176 8.58 -15.61 -8.09
C ARG A 176 7.22 -15.12 -7.56
N MET A 177 6.12 -15.42 -8.27
CA MET A 177 4.75 -15.11 -7.83
C MET A 177 4.22 -16.08 -6.77
N ARG A 178 4.81 -17.26 -6.62
CA ARG A 178 4.30 -18.34 -5.77
C ARG A 178 3.94 -17.86 -4.37
N PHE A 179 4.84 -17.19 -3.68
CA PHE A 179 4.61 -16.70 -2.32
C PHE A 179 3.41 -15.74 -2.25
N LEU A 180 3.31 -14.77 -3.16
CA LEU A 180 2.16 -13.86 -3.23
C LEU A 180 0.85 -14.61 -3.44
N LEU A 181 0.83 -15.61 -4.32
CA LEU A 181 -0.36 -16.41 -4.59
C LEU A 181 -0.75 -17.29 -3.40
N GLU A 182 0.22 -17.84 -2.64
CA GLU A 182 -0.01 -18.59 -1.41
C GLU A 182 -0.62 -17.69 -0.33
N VAL A 183 -0.13 -16.46 -0.14
CA VAL A 183 -0.72 -15.47 0.78
C VAL A 183 -2.17 -15.15 0.39
N ILE A 184 -2.45 -14.93 -0.88
CA ILE A 184 -3.82 -14.65 -1.36
C ILE A 184 -4.74 -15.85 -1.10
N ALA A 185 -4.26 -17.06 -1.38
CA ALA A 185 -5.02 -18.29 -1.15
C ALA A 185 -5.34 -18.48 0.34
N GLU A 186 -4.35 -18.28 1.22
CA GLU A 186 -4.50 -18.37 2.68
C GLU A 186 -5.54 -17.37 3.20
N ILE A 187 -5.47 -16.10 2.77
CA ILE A 187 -6.45 -15.07 3.15
C ILE A 187 -7.84 -15.45 2.64
N ARG A 188 -7.95 -15.86 1.37
CA ARG A 188 -9.24 -16.23 0.76
C ARG A 188 -9.89 -17.44 1.41
N GLU A 189 -9.08 -18.46 1.75
CA GLU A 189 -9.56 -19.66 2.45
C GLU A 189 -10.12 -19.33 3.83
N ARG A 190 -9.43 -18.46 4.59
CA ARG A 190 -9.77 -18.17 5.99
C ARG A 190 -10.81 -17.09 6.17
N CYS A 191 -10.82 -16.07 5.31
CA CYS A 191 -11.74 -14.94 5.42
C CYS A 191 -12.99 -15.08 4.53
N GLY A 192 -13.01 -16.04 3.61
CA GLY A 192 -14.14 -16.28 2.73
C GLY A 192 -14.20 -15.34 1.53
N LYS A 193 -15.21 -15.53 0.67
CA LYS A 193 -15.33 -14.85 -0.63
C LYS A 193 -15.81 -13.40 -0.52
N ASP A 194 -16.45 -13.02 0.58
CA ASP A 194 -17.06 -11.70 0.74
C ASP A 194 -16.10 -10.68 1.38
N PHE A 195 -14.92 -11.14 1.85
CA PHE A 195 -13.86 -10.27 2.35
C PHE A 195 -12.98 -9.81 1.19
N ILE A 196 -12.88 -8.50 0.98
CA ILE A 196 -12.21 -7.91 -0.18
C ILE A 196 -10.69 -8.11 -0.08
N ILE A 197 -10.08 -8.59 -1.16
CA ILE A 197 -8.63 -8.66 -1.31
C ILE A 197 -8.22 -7.75 -2.47
N ASP A 198 -7.53 -6.67 -2.16
CA ASP A 198 -6.82 -5.83 -3.11
C ASP A 198 -5.34 -6.20 -3.14
N VAL A 199 -4.70 -6.08 -4.30
CA VAL A 199 -3.25 -6.25 -4.42
C VAL A 199 -2.63 -5.04 -5.09
N ARG A 200 -1.72 -4.39 -4.35
CA ARG A 200 -0.94 -3.29 -4.91
C ARG A 200 0.30 -3.80 -5.64
N ILE A 201 0.45 -3.41 -6.90
CA ILE A 201 1.56 -3.80 -7.77
C ILE A 201 2.23 -2.58 -8.41
N SER A 202 3.48 -2.73 -8.87
CA SER A 202 4.08 -1.77 -9.82
C SER A 202 3.72 -2.19 -11.24
N GLY A 203 2.97 -1.38 -11.97
CA GLY A 203 2.63 -1.67 -13.37
C GLY A 203 3.86 -1.76 -14.28
N ASP A 204 4.94 -1.08 -13.92
CA ASP A 204 6.28 -1.18 -14.48
C ASP A 204 7.29 -0.74 -13.41
N GLU A 205 8.41 -1.41 -13.28
CA GLU A 205 9.46 -1.05 -12.31
C GLU A 205 10.36 0.08 -12.80
N TYR A 206 10.31 0.43 -14.08
CA TYR A 206 11.12 1.47 -14.73
C TYR A 206 12.61 1.37 -14.40
N THR A 207 13.10 0.15 -14.22
CA THR A 207 14.46 -0.16 -13.80
C THR A 207 14.99 -1.31 -14.65
N ASP A 208 16.20 -1.16 -15.19
CA ASP A 208 16.82 -2.19 -16.04
C ASP A 208 16.92 -3.52 -15.28
N GLY A 209 16.45 -4.59 -15.90
CA GLY A 209 16.37 -5.92 -15.33
C GLY A 209 15.26 -6.12 -14.30
N GLY A 210 14.39 -5.13 -14.10
CA GLY A 210 13.18 -5.23 -13.30
C GLY A 210 11.98 -5.78 -14.08
N LEU A 211 10.82 -5.78 -13.43
CA LEU A 211 9.55 -6.19 -14.03
C LEU A 211 9.05 -5.12 -15.01
N THR A 212 8.60 -5.57 -16.17
CA THR A 212 8.03 -4.74 -17.23
C THR A 212 6.51 -4.75 -17.19
N LEU A 213 5.88 -3.81 -17.91
CA LEU A 213 4.42 -3.79 -18.07
C LEU A 213 3.87 -5.13 -18.60
N ASN A 214 4.56 -5.79 -19.52
CA ASN A 214 4.13 -7.09 -20.03
C ASN A 214 4.15 -8.19 -18.97
N ASP A 215 5.17 -8.19 -18.09
CA ASP A 215 5.20 -9.09 -16.94
C ASP A 215 4.02 -8.79 -16.00
N MET A 216 3.71 -7.52 -15.78
CA MET A 216 2.65 -7.11 -14.86
C MET A 216 1.23 -7.33 -15.39
N ILE A 217 1.02 -7.32 -16.69
CA ILE A 217 -0.20 -7.81 -17.34
C ILE A 217 -0.39 -9.31 -17.04
N TYR A 218 0.67 -10.10 -17.19
CA TYR A 218 0.63 -11.52 -16.85
C TYR A 218 0.32 -11.73 -15.36
N VAL A 219 1.01 -11.02 -14.45
CA VAL A 219 0.78 -11.03 -13.01
C VAL A 219 -0.67 -10.71 -12.69
N SER A 220 -1.22 -9.63 -13.25
CA SER A 220 -2.59 -9.18 -13.01
C SER A 220 -3.64 -10.23 -13.36
N ARG A 221 -3.47 -10.91 -14.50
CA ARG A 221 -4.35 -12.03 -14.89
C ARG A 221 -4.28 -13.21 -13.94
N ARG A 222 -3.09 -13.48 -13.38
CA ARG A 222 -2.89 -14.55 -12.40
C ARG A 222 -3.50 -14.20 -11.05
N LEU A 223 -3.44 -12.91 -10.65
CA LEU A 223 -4.08 -12.39 -9.43
C LEU A 223 -5.60 -12.49 -9.53
N GLU A 224 -6.21 -12.03 -10.64
CA GLU A 224 -7.64 -12.20 -10.89
C GLU A 224 -8.07 -13.67 -10.79
N LYS A 225 -7.32 -14.57 -11.44
CA LYS A 225 -7.61 -16.02 -11.36
C LYS A 225 -7.45 -16.59 -9.95
N ALA A 226 -6.61 -16.01 -9.11
CA ALA A 226 -6.45 -16.40 -7.72
C ALA A 226 -7.54 -15.87 -6.78
N GLY A 227 -8.48 -15.07 -7.30
CA GLY A 227 -9.61 -14.54 -6.55
C GLY A 227 -9.34 -13.19 -5.88
N VAL A 228 -8.42 -12.38 -6.41
CA VAL A 228 -8.26 -10.97 -6.06
C VAL A 228 -9.45 -10.18 -6.60
N ASP A 229 -9.96 -9.25 -5.80
CA ASP A 229 -11.16 -8.46 -6.12
C ASP A 229 -10.84 -7.12 -6.78
N MET A 230 -9.64 -6.57 -6.55
CA MET A 230 -9.19 -5.30 -7.12
C MET A 230 -7.68 -5.31 -7.33
N ILE A 231 -7.17 -4.55 -8.29
CA ILE A 231 -5.74 -4.33 -8.49
C ILE A 231 -5.42 -2.85 -8.39
N HIS A 232 -4.54 -2.48 -7.45
CA HIS A 232 -4.03 -1.12 -7.29
C HIS A 232 -2.70 -0.97 -8.03
N VAL A 233 -2.74 -0.31 -9.19
CA VAL A 233 -1.57 -0.11 -10.07
C VAL A 233 -0.81 1.15 -9.68
N SER A 234 0.38 0.94 -9.15
CA SER A 234 1.42 1.95 -8.92
C SER A 234 2.56 1.77 -9.95
N GLY A 235 3.77 2.24 -9.68
CA GLY A 235 4.91 2.05 -10.56
C GLY A 235 6.25 2.35 -9.90
N GLY A 236 7.33 1.97 -10.56
CA GLY A 236 8.69 2.20 -10.11
C GLY A 236 9.15 1.29 -8.98
N THR A 237 10.36 1.55 -8.52
CA THR A 237 11.03 0.80 -7.45
C THR A 237 11.58 1.73 -6.37
N THR A 238 11.92 1.18 -5.21
CA THR A 238 12.67 1.88 -4.15
C THR A 238 14.11 2.21 -4.56
N ILE A 239 14.66 1.53 -5.57
CA ILE A 239 15.98 1.82 -6.17
C ILE A 239 15.93 3.17 -6.89
N LYS A 240 14.84 3.43 -7.62
CA LYS A 240 14.61 4.66 -8.37
C LYS A 240 13.39 5.40 -7.81
N ARG A 241 13.53 5.89 -6.58
CA ARG A 241 12.41 6.47 -5.79
C ARG A 241 11.55 7.49 -6.53
N GLY A 242 12.12 8.31 -7.39
CA GLY A 242 11.39 9.31 -8.16
C GLY A 242 10.35 8.71 -9.11
N SER A 243 10.49 7.44 -9.50
CA SER A 243 9.48 6.73 -10.29
C SER A 243 8.33 6.17 -9.44
N ALA A 244 8.61 5.76 -8.20
CA ALA A 244 7.59 5.23 -7.30
C ALA A 244 6.76 6.33 -6.62
N ILE A 245 7.39 7.48 -6.30
CA ILE A 245 6.74 8.61 -5.62
C ILE A 245 7.03 9.90 -6.40
N PRO A 246 6.19 10.22 -7.39
CA PRO A 246 6.41 11.36 -8.27
C PRO A 246 6.41 12.70 -7.51
N ALA A 247 7.48 13.48 -7.67
CA ALA A 247 7.66 14.81 -7.08
C ALA A 247 7.03 15.92 -7.95
N ALA A 248 7.15 17.16 -7.50
CA ALA A 248 6.90 18.35 -8.34
C ALA A 248 7.73 18.27 -9.64
N GLY A 249 7.15 18.71 -10.75
CA GLY A 249 7.77 18.63 -12.08
C GLY A 249 7.64 17.27 -12.78
N THR A 250 7.21 16.21 -12.11
CA THR A 250 6.85 14.95 -12.75
C THR A 250 5.46 15.08 -13.38
N GLN A 251 5.21 14.37 -14.47
CA GLN A 251 3.88 14.30 -15.08
C GLN A 251 2.84 13.81 -14.06
N GLN A 252 1.67 14.45 -14.04
CA GLN A 252 0.52 13.96 -13.27
C GLN A 252 0.00 12.66 -13.87
N ALA A 253 -0.71 11.86 -13.05
CA ALA A 253 -1.21 10.54 -13.44
C ALA A 253 -0.12 9.61 -14.04
N SER A 254 1.09 9.67 -13.47
CA SER A 254 2.32 9.07 -14.03
C SER A 254 2.23 7.55 -14.27
N HIS A 255 1.31 6.85 -13.62
CA HIS A 255 1.13 5.40 -13.77
C HIS A 255 -0.15 5.02 -14.54
N ALA A 256 -0.91 6.02 -15.02
CA ALA A 256 -2.19 5.78 -15.71
C ALA A 256 -2.03 4.96 -17.02
N ALA A 257 -0.90 5.11 -17.71
CA ALA A 257 -0.64 4.29 -18.91
C ALA A 257 -0.56 2.79 -18.57
N CYS A 258 0.06 2.44 -17.43
CA CYS A 258 0.13 1.05 -16.98
C CYS A 258 -1.25 0.52 -16.56
N SER A 259 -2.01 1.28 -15.76
CA SER A 259 -3.35 0.86 -15.36
C SER A 259 -4.30 0.69 -16.54
N ARG A 260 -4.27 1.61 -17.51
CA ARG A 260 -5.04 1.52 -18.77
C ARG A 260 -4.74 0.22 -19.52
N GLU A 261 -3.48 -0.15 -19.61
CA GLU A 261 -3.10 -1.36 -20.33
C GLU A 261 -3.48 -2.62 -19.57
N ILE A 262 -3.22 -2.68 -18.25
CA ILE A 262 -3.61 -3.80 -17.39
C ILE A 262 -5.14 -4.00 -17.42
N LYS A 263 -5.92 -2.92 -17.34
CA LYS A 263 -7.38 -2.96 -17.36
C LYS A 263 -7.97 -3.67 -18.60
N LYS A 264 -7.29 -3.63 -19.74
CA LYS A 264 -7.72 -4.34 -20.95
C LYS A 264 -7.63 -5.88 -20.82
N HIS A 265 -6.93 -6.37 -19.81
CA HIS A 265 -6.58 -7.78 -19.67
C HIS A 265 -7.19 -8.46 -18.42
N VAL A 266 -7.91 -7.71 -17.60
CA VAL A 266 -8.62 -8.20 -16.41
C VAL A 266 -10.06 -7.68 -16.39
N ASN A 267 -10.96 -8.37 -15.67
CA ASN A 267 -12.36 -8.00 -15.53
C ASN A 267 -12.68 -7.40 -14.14
N ILE A 268 -11.76 -7.52 -13.19
CA ILE A 268 -11.86 -6.91 -11.87
C ILE A 268 -11.49 -5.42 -11.92
N PRO A 269 -11.97 -4.60 -10.98
CA PRO A 269 -11.63 -3.19 -10.89
C PRO A 269 -10.12 -2.93 -10.86
N VAL A 270 -9.68 -1.92 -11.59
CA VAL A 270 -8.30 -1.45 -11.61
C VAL A 270 -8.23 -0.02 -11.09
N ALA A 271 -7.46 0.17 -10.03
CA ALA A 271 -7.17 1.48 -9.47
C ALA A 271 -5.84 2.03 -9.98
N THR A 272 -5.76 3.33 -10.21
CA THR A 272 -4.52 4.03 -10.60
C THR A 272 -4.09 5.04 -9.56
N VAL A 273 -2.78 5.21 -9.38
CA VAL A 273 -2.16 6.22 -8.50
C VAL A 273 -1.02 6.91 -9.24
N GLY A 274 -0.52 8.00 -8.73
CA GLY A 274 0.69 8.65 -9.25
C GLY A 274 0.52 10.14 -9.53
N ARG A 275 0.54 10.97 -8.47
CA ARG A 275 0.40 12.42 -8.56
C ARG A 275 -0.90 12.87 -9.27
N ILE A 276 -2.02 12.26 -8.89
CA ILE A 276 -3.36 12.74 -9.24
C ILE A 276 -3.72 13.74 -8.14
N ASN A 277 -3.73 15.03 -8.45
CA ASN A 277 -3.87 16.10 -7.46
C ASN A 277 -5.09 17.00 -7.72
N GLU A 278 -5.77 16.82 -8.83
CA GLU A 278 -6.88 17.65 -9.28
C GLU A 278 -8.07 16.80 -9.68
N ALA A 279 -9.28 17.27 -9.39
CA ALA A 279 -10.51 16.52 -9.63
C ALA A 279 -10.72 16.22 -11.12
N TRP A 280 -10.49 17.19 -12.00
CA TRP A 280 -10.67 17.05 -13.44
C TRP A 280 -9.75 15.96 -14.05
N ILE A 281 -8.55 15.74 -13.48
CA ILE A 281 -7.66 14.64 -13.91
C ILE A 281 -8.30 13.28 -13.58
N SER A 282 -8.95 13.18 -12.41
CA SER A 282 -9.64 11.94 -12.03
C SER A 282 -10.80 11.64 -12.96
N GLU A 283 -11.59 12.66 -13.34
CA GLU A 283 -12.67 12.51 -14.31
C GLU A 283 -12.13 12.04 -15.66
N GLU A 284 -11.11 12.73 -16.20
CA GLU A 284 -10.48 12.36 -17.48
C GLU A 284 -9.97 10.91 -17.48
N LEU A 285 -9.34 10.45 -16.38
CA LEU A 285 -8.85 9.08 -16.28
C LEU A 285 -9.96 8.03 -16.29
N ILE A 286 -11.11 8.32 -15.70
CA ILE A 286 -12.28 7.45 -15.71
C ILE A 286 -12.95 7.45 -17.09
N ASP A 287 -13.19 8.63 -17.66
CA ASP A 287 -13.80 8.80 -18.99
C ASP A 287 -12.96 8.14 -20.09
N ASP A 288 -11.66 8.26 -20.04
CA ASP A 288 -10.69 7.62 -20.93
C ASP A 288 -10.51 6.11 -20.68
N VAL A 289 -11.25 5.54 -19.72
CA VAL A 289 -11.17 4.12 -19.34
C VAL A 289 -9.72 3.72 -18.95
N ALA A 290 -8.98 4.65 -18.36
CA ALA A 290 -7.62 4.38 -17.88
C ALA A 290 -7.62 3.60 -16.56
N ALA A 291 -8.66 3.77 -15.76
CA ALA A 291 -8.88 3.06 -14.50
C ALA A 291 -10.38 3.08 -14.14
N ASP A 292 -10.79 2.25 -13.18
CA ASP A 292 -12.11 2.31 -12.56
C ASP A 292 -12.10 3.22 -11.33
N ILE A 293 -10.91 3.41 -10.74
CA ILE A 293 -10.72 4.08 -9.45
C ILE A 293 -9.48 4.95 -9.51
N CYS A 294 -9.59 6.19 -9.03
CA CYS A 294 -8.47 7.10 -8.84
C CYS A 294 -8.05 7.11 -7.37
N MET A 295 -6.76 6.81 -7.12
CA MET A 295 -6.15 6.82 -5.80
C MET A 295 -5.43 8.15 -5.55
N MET A 296 -5.93 8.96 -4.61
CA MET A 296 -5.46 10.32 -4.35
C MET A 296 -4.92 10.47 -2.91
N GLY A 297 -3.67 10.10 -2.67
CA GLY A 297 -3.06 10.15 -1.33
C GLY A 297 -2.76 11.57 -0.88
N ARG A 298 -1.74 12.19 -1.49
CA ARG A 298 -1.24 13.51 -1.08
C ARG A 298 -2.26 14.65 -1.27
N ALA A 299 -3.19 14.52 -2.20
CA ALA A 299 -4.31 15.46 -2.33
C ALA A 299 -5.16 15.44 -1.04
N ASN A 300 -5.55 14.26 -0.55
CA ASN A 300 -6.31 14.11 0.68
C ASN A 300 -5.49 14.44 1.97
N LEU A 301 -4.16 14.48 1.90
CA LEU A 301 -3.33 15.03 2.99
C LEU A 301 -3.36 16.55 3.00
N CYS A 302 -3.39 17.17 1.82
CA CYS A 302 -3.43 18.61 1.69
C CYS A 302 -4.79 19.20 2.04
N ASP A 303 -5.85 18.48 1.68
CA ASP A 303 -7.24 18.89 1.91
C ASP A 303 -8.09 17.65 2.24
N ALA A 304 -8.47 17.48 3.49
CA ALA A 304 -9.28 16.36 3.91
C ALA A 304 -10.68 16.38 3.26
N GLU A 305 -11.21 17.56 2.91
CA GLU A 305 -12.51 17.75 2.26
C GLU A 305 -12.43 17.76 0.72
N PHE A 306 -11.31 17.32 0.16
CA PHE A 306 -11.08 17.33 -1.28
C PHE A 306 -12.28 16.79 -2.09
N CYS A 307 -12.79 15.63 -1.73
CA CYS A 307 -13.85 14.98 -2.51
C CYS A 307 -15.18 15.72 -2.40
N ASN A 308 -15.57 16.20 -1.21
CA ASN A 308 -16.79 17.00 -1.03
C ASN A 308 -16.73 18.32 -1.80
N LYS A 309 -15.61 19.03 -1.74
CA LYS A 309 -15.40 20.28 -2.48
C LYS A 309 -15.49 20.04 -3.99
N ALA A 310 -14.81 19.00 -4.49
CA ALA A 310 -14.87 18.63 -5.90
C ALA A 310 -16.30 18.30 -6.34
N ALA A 311 -17.04 17.48 -5.58
CA ALA A 311 -18.41 17.10 -5.88
C ALA A 311 -19.38 18.28 -5.84
N ALA A 312 -19.12 19.29 -5.01
CA ALA A 312 -19.91 20.53 -4.94
C ALA A 312 -19.57 21.55 -6.05
N GLY A 313 -18.59 21.27 -6.91
CA GLY A 313 -18.10 22.21 -7.93
C GLY A 313 -17.19 23.32 -7.40
N ASN A 314 -16.75 23.20 -6.15
CA ASN A 314 -15.90 24.21 -5.48
C ASN A 314 -14.41 23.87 -5.62
N ALA A 315 -13.95 23.54 -6.81
CA ALA A 315 -12.56 23.13 -7.07
C ALA A 315 -11.54 24.20 -6.69
N ASP A 316 -11.89 25.49 -6.80
CA ASP A 316 -11.03 26.61 -6.44
C ASP A 316 -10.78 26.72 -4.92
N ASP A 317 -11.63 26.10 -4.09
CA ASP A 317 -11.48 26.06 -2.63
C ASP A 317 -10.60 24.89 -2.15
N ILE A 318 -10.20 24.02 -3.06
CA ILE A 318 -9.35 22.88 -2.73
C ILE A 318 -7.89 23.34 -2.53
N ARG A 319 -7.31 22.98 -1.39
CA ARG A 319 -5.89 23.22 -1.10
C ARG A 319 -5.00 22.24 -1.91
N PRO A 320 -4.26 22.70 -2.94
CA PRO A 320 -3.57 21.79 -3.84
C PRO A 320 -2.28 21.21 -3.24
N CYS A 321 -1.99 19.96 -3.56
CA CYS A 321 -0.70 19.36 -3.26
C CYS A 321 0.38 19.86 -4.22
N ILE A 322 1.41 20.51 -3.70
CA ILE A 322 2.54 21.07 -4.47
C ILE A 322 3.63 20.05 -4.83
N GLY A 323 3.48 18.79 -4.44
CA GLY A 323 4.43 17.71 -4.80
C GLY A 323 5.81 17.81 -4.14
N CYS A 324 5.95 18.52 -3.02
CA CYS A 324 7.22 18.82 -2.34
C CYS A 324 7.83 17.62 -1.61
N LEU A 325 7.11 16.51 -1.43
CA LEU A 325 7.51 15.28 -0.72
C LEU A 325 7.88 15.47 0.76
N ARG A 326 7.50 16.59 1.38
CA ARG A 326 7.79 16.87 2.80
C ARG A 326 7.14 15.83 3.73
N CYS A 327 5.91 15.41 3.43
CA CYS A 327 5.17 14.37 4.16
C CYS A 327 5.93 13.05 4.18
N LEU A 328 6.55 12.66 3.06
CA LEU A 328 7.33 11.43 2.95
C LEU A 328 8.68 11.52 3.70
N ASN A 329 9.41 12.62 3.50
CA ASN A 329 10.74 12.77 4.08
C ASN A 329 10.71 12.78 5.61
N GLY A 330 9.69 13.39 6.21
CA GLY A 330 9.51 13.39 7.66
C GLY A 330 9.35 11.98 8.23
N ASN A 331 8.47 11.20 7.63
CA ASN A 331 8.12 9.85 8.09
C ASN A 331 9.31 8.89 8.04
N MET A 332 10.14 8.97 7.01
CA MET A 332 11.33 8.12 6.87
C MET A 332 12.37 8.30 8.00
N PHE A 333 12.31 9.41 8.74
CA PHE A 333 13.15 9.66 9.92
C PHE A 333 12.41 9.42 11.24
N GLY A 334 11.25 8.75 11.20
CA GLY A 334 10.44 8.45 12.38
C GLY A 334 9.64 9.64 12.91
N ASN A 335 9.56 10.75 12.17
CA ASN A 335 8.72 11.87 12.54
C ASN A 335 7.25 11.60 12.15
N ARG A 336 6.33 12.20 12.88
CA ARG A 336 4.91 12.21 12.53
C ARG A 336 4.69 12.88 11.16
N ILE A 337 3.59 12.56 10.53
CA ILE A 337 3.23 13.15 9.22
C ILE A 337 3.20 14.67 9.29
N TYR A 338 3.69 15.32 8.25
CA TYR A 338 3.70 16.77 8.12
C TYR A 338 3.38 17.17 6.67
N CYS A 339 2.57 18.18 6.49
CA CYS A 339 2.31 18.75 5.16
C CYS A 339 2.71 20.23 5.12
N THR A 340 3.42 20.65 4.07
CA THR A 340 3.87 22.04 3.90
C THR A 340 2.72 23.03 3.74
N VAL A 341 1.62 22.59 3.13
CA VAL A 341 0.45 23.43 2.83
C VAL A 341 -0.75 23.18 3.74
N ASN A 342 -0.72 22.11 4.53
CA ASN A 342 -1.74 21.79 5.53
C ASN A 342 -1.08 21.62 6.90
N PRO A 343 -1.06 22.66 7.77
CA PRO A 343 -0.46 22.57 9.09
C PRO A 343 -1.22 21.60 10.02
N ASP A 344 -2.49 21.34 9.74
CA ASP A 344 -3.39 20.54 10.59
C ASP A 344 -3.50 19.08 10.13
N VAL A 345 -2.63 18.63 9.23
CA VAL A 345 -2.68 17.28 8.60
C VAL A 345 -2.75 16.12 9.62
N GLU A 346 -2.28 16.31 10.83
CA GLU A 346 -2.35 15.32 11.91
C GLU A 346 -3.71 15.30 12.60
N ARG A 347 -4.40 16.45 12.63
CA ARG A 347 -5.57 16.66 13.50
C ARG A 347 -6.83 17.08 12.77
N ASP A 348 -6.80 17.46 11.55
CA ASP A 348 -7.85 17.95 10.61
C ASP A 348 -9.30 18.20 11.16
N GLU A 349 -9.48 18.19 12.48
CA GLU A 349 -10.70 18.52 13.21
C GLU A 349 -10.50 19.83 14.03
N ALA A 350 -10.21 20.93 13.36
CA ALA A 350 -10.26 22.23 14.01
C ALA A 350 -11.48 23.02 13.54
#